data_5fde062c04f637b29c45df2f0ecdbd76
#
_entry.id   5fde062c04f637b29c45df2f0ecdbd76
#
_cell.length_a   1.000
_cell.length_b   1.000
_cell.length_c   1.000
_cell.angle_alpha   90.00
_cell.angle_beta   90.00
_cell.angle_gamma   90.00
#
_symmetry.space_group_name_H-M   'P 1'
#
loop_
_entity.id
_entity.type
_entity.pdbx_description
1 polymer ?
#
loop_
_entity_poly.entity_id
_entity_poly.type
_entity_poly.pdbx_seq_one_letter_code
_entity_poly.pdbx_strand_id
1 'polypeptide(L)'
;GAIPGVGAAVAIAILLPVTYSMDPLVGLTLLLGIYSASMFGGALPSILINTPGTPVNALTTYDGYPMTCQGKSHQALSLAYGASFFSGVLSIIALILLTPYLAQVATYFGSREIFLAALLGIVMVVLAHRSQVLVAAFLMGFGILLSTIGMEPVMLTTRYTFGFKQLNAGINLIPVILGIFAISQAFNLLGASVSPSKTYEKMVSNPFKEFLLIFKYKFTVFYSSLFGIIMGIIPGVGEFIAQFFSY
;
A
#
# COMPACT_ATOMS: atom_id res chain seq x y z
N GLY A 1 3.94 3.74 8.80
CA GLY A 1 3.56 4.02 7.42
C GLY A 1 4.20 5.30 6.85
N ALA A 2 4.33 6.36 7.64
CA ALA A 2 4.94 7.61 7.18
C ALA A 2 6.46 7.50 6.92
N ILE A 3 7.11 6.54 7.54
CA ILE A 3 8.53 6.23 7.27
C ILE A 3 8.56 5.13 6.19
N PRO A 4 9.12 5.41 4.99
CA PRO A 4 9.21 4.40 3.95
C PRO A 4 9.96 3.16 4.44
N GLY A 5 9.39 1.98 4.19
CA GLY A 5 9.95 0.72 4.65
C GLY A 5 9.55 0.28 6.06
N VAL A 6 9.00 1.15 6.90
CA VAL A 6 8.41 0.77 8.20
C VAL A 6 6.91 0.60 8.02
N GLY A 7 6.52 -0.51 7.43
CA GLY A 7 5.12 -0.85 7.20
C GLY A 7 4.41 -1.38 8.45
N ALA A 8 3.13 -1.72 8.28
CA ALA A 8 2.29 -2.29 9.34
C ALA A 8 2.92 -3.54 9.98
N ALA A 9 3.47 -4.45 9.16
CA ALA A 9 4.05 -5.70 9.62
C ALA A 9 5.21 -5.48 10.61
N VAL A 10 6.10 -4.52 10.33
CA VAL A 10 7.23 -4.20 11.21
C VAL A 10 6.73 -3.59 12.53
N ALA A 11 5.80 -2.65 12.45
CA ALA A 11 5.24 -2.01 13.64
C ALA A 11 4.46 -3.02 14.51
N ILE A 12 3.69 -3.91 13.90
CA ILE A 12 2.99 -5.00 14.58
C ILE A 12 4.01 -5.93 15.25
N ALA A 13 5.07 -6.36 14.55
CA ALA A 13 6.08 -7.25 15.11
C ALA A 13 6.79 -6.67 16.34
N ILE A 14 7.06 -5.35 16.33
CA ILE A 14 7.68 -4.66 17.47
C ILE A 14 6.72 -4.57 18.66
N LEU A 15 5.43 -4.31 18.42
CA LEU A 15 4.45 -4.07 19.48
C LEU A 15 3.68 -5.33 19.91
N LEU A 16 3.76 -6.42 19.14
CA LEU A 16 3.11 -7.69 19.47
C LEU A 16 3.46 -8.21 20.89
N PRO A 17 4.73 -8.18 21.35
CA PRO A 17 5.05 -8.64 22.71
C PRO A 17 4.33 -7.85 23.80
N VAL A 18 4.07 -6.56 23.57
CA VAL A 18 3.35 -5.71 24.54
C VAL A 18 1.89 -6.13 24.68
N THR A 19 1.28 -6.66 23.61
CA THR A 19 -0.12 -7.10 23.64
C THR A 19 -0.34 -8.34 24.50
N TYR A 20 0.69 -9.14 24.78
CA TYR A 20 0.56 -10.33 25.63
C TYR A 20 0.21 -10.00 27.08
N SER A 21 0.51 -8.79 27.54
CA SER A 21 0.14 -8.31 28.89
C SER A 21 -1.20 -7.58 28.95
N MET A 22 -1.88 -7.45 27.79
CA MET A 22 -3.15 -6.72 27.67
C MET A 22 -4.34 -7.68 27.62
N ASP A 23 -5.53 -7.13 27.89
CA ASP A 23 -6.76 -7.83 27.56
C ASP A 23 -6.79 -8.16 26.05
N PRO A 24 -7.22 -9.37 25.63
CA PRO A 24 -7.20 -9.79 24.24
C PRO A 24 -7.91 -8.82 23.28
N LEU A 25 -9.03 -8.22 23.69
CA LEU A 25 -9.76 -7.26 22.88
C LEU A 25 -8.98 -5.96 22.69
N VAL A 26 -8.33 -5.50 23.76
CA VAL A 26 -7.49 -4.28 23.72
C VAL A 26 -6.27 -4.51 22.83
N GLY A 27 -5.60 -5.67 23.00
CA GLY A 27 -4.46 -6.06 22.17
C GLY A 27 -4.81 -6.15 20.68
N LEU A 28 -5.93 -6.78 20.34
CA LEU A 28 -6.42 -6.86 18.97
C LEU A 28 -6.74 -5.47 18.40
N THR A 29 -7.40 -4.63 19.17
CA THR A 29 -7.73 -3.26 18.75
C THR A 29 -6.47 -2.44 18.50
N LEU A 30 -5.45 -2.58 19.35
CA LEU A 30 -4.15 -1.94 19.15
C LEU A 30 -3.49 -2.37 17.84
N LEU A 31 -3.44 -3.67 17.57
CA LEU A 31 -2.82 -4.20 16.34
C LEU A 31 -3.57 -3.78 15.08
N LEU A 32 -4.90 -3.79 15.09
CA LEU A 32 -5.72 -3.29 13.99
C LEU A 32 -5.55 -1.78 13.79
N GLY A 33 -5.44 -1.01 14.88
CA GLY A 33 -5.14 0.41 14.82
C GLY A 33 -3.78 0.71 14.20
N ILE A 34 -2.75 -0.06 14.55
CA ILE A 34 -1.41 0.05 13.94
C ILE A 34 -1.47 -0.25 12.44
N TYR A 35 -2.18 -1.31 12.05
CA TYR A 35 -2.36 -1.67 10.65
C TYR A 35 -3.02 -0.53 9.86
N SER A 36 -4.18 -0.08 10.31
CA SER A 36 -4.94 0.98 9.65
C SER A 36 -4.16 2.30 9.59
N ALA A 37 -3.53 2.72 10.70
CA ALA A 37 -2.72 3.93 10.76
C ALA A 37 -1.49 3.85 9.85
N SER A 38 -0.90 2.66 9.67
CA SER A 38 0.23 2.47 8.77
C SER A 38 -0.18 2.66 7.30
N MET A 39 -1.32 2.12 6.89
CA MET A 39 -1.85 2.29 5.53
C MET A 39 -2.17 3.75 5.25
N PHE A 40 -2.80 4.42 6.18
CA PHE A 40 -3.15 5.84 6.12
C PHE A 40 -1.89 6.74 6.06
N GLY A 41 -0.92 6.47 6.95
CA GLY A 41 0.32 7.23 7.03
C GLY A 41 1.22 7.08 5.79
N GLY A 42 1.14 5.94 5.10
CA GLY A 42 1.94 5.64 3.91
C GLY A 42 1.64 6.54 2.69
N ALA A 43 0.48 7.18 2.65
CA ALA A 43 0.14 8.14 1.61
C ALA A 43 0.99 9.43 1.70
N LEU A 44 1.45 9.79 2.89
CA LEU A 44 2.19 11.02 3.14
C LEU A 44 3.50 11.09 2.34
N PRO A 45 4.44 10.16 2.48
CA PRO A 45 5.66 10.16 1.68
C PRO A 45 5.40 9.88 0.20
N SER A 46 4.34 9.14 -0.15
CA SER A 46 3.93 8.93 -1.54
C SER A 46 3.61 10.26 -2.24
N ILE A 47 2.86 11.12 -1.59
CA ILE A 47 2.43 12.41 -2.12
C ILE A 47 3.56 13.45 -2.08
N LEU A 48 4.32 13.51 -0.99
CA LEU A 48 5.29 14.59 -0.78
C LEU A 48 6.65 14.35 -1.43
N ILE A 49 7.14 13.11 -1.42
CA ILE A 49 8.51 12.78 -1.84
C ILE A 49 8.58 11.65 -2.87
N ASN A 50 7.47 11.32 -3.51
CA ASN A 50 7.41 10.26 -4.54
C ASN A 50 7.95 8.90 -4.08
N THR A 51 7.84 8.59 -2.81
CA THR A 51 8.31 7.35 -2.23
C THR A 51 7.18 6.73 -1.42
N PRO A 52 6.59 5.60 -1.86
CA PRO A 52 5.47 5.01 -1.15
C PRO A 52 5.91 4.54 0.25
N GLY A 53 5.16 4.95 1.28
CA GLY A 53 5.42 4.55 2.66
C GLY A 53 5.08 3.08 2.90
N THR A 54 4.09 2.58 2.17
CA THR A 54 3.72 1.17 2.10
C THR A 54 3.46 0.78 0.64
N PRO A 55 3.58 -0.50 0.26
CA PRO A 55 3.34 -0.94 -1.12
C PRO A 55 1.94 -0.58 -1.65
N VAL A 56 0.94 -0.55 -0.78
CA VAL A 56 -0.44 -0.18 -1.12
C VAL A 56 -0.59 1.28 -1.54
N ASN A 57 0.36 2.13 -1.17
CA ASN A 57 0.37 3.55 -1.56
C ASN A 57 1.19 3.82 -2.83
N ALA A 58 1.58 2.78 -3.58
CA ALA A 58 2.38 2.95 -4.79
C ALA A 58 1.64 3.75 -5.87
N LEU A 59 0.36 3.49 -6.12
CA LEU A 59 -0.43 4.26 -7.09
C LEU A 59 -0.66 5.72 -6.65
N THR A 60 -0.66 5.98 -5.36
CA THR A 60 -0.80 7.35 -4.84
C THR A 60 0.35 8.26 -5.28
N THR A 61 1.51 7.70 -5.64
CA THR A 61 2.64 8.48 -6.17
C THR A 61 2.34 9.06 -7.55
N TYR A 62 1.54 8.37 -8.38
CA TYR A 62 1.29 8.76 -9.76
C TYR A 62 0.53 10.08 -9.91
N ASP A 63 -0.43 10.32 -9.04
CA ASP A 63 -1.23 11.55 -9.05
C ASP A 63 -0.83 12.52 -7.93
N GLY A 64 -0.52 11.98 -6.75
CA GLY A 64 -0.22 12.78 -5.57
C GLY A 64 1.07 13.58 -5.67
N TYR A 65 2.14 12.96 -6.16
CA TYR A 65 3.42 13.66 -6.31
C TYR A 65 3.41 14.72 -7.42
N PRO A 66 2.86 14.49 -8.62
CA PRO A 66 2.67 15.55 -9.61
C PRO A 66 1.87 16.75 -9.10
N MET A 67 0.86 16.53 -8.27
CA MET A 67 0.14 17.63 -7.61
C MET A 67 1.06 18.39 -6.65
N THR A 68 1.94 17.71 -5.93
CA THR A 68 2.95 18.33 -5.06
C THR A 68 3.92 19.19 -5.86
N CYS A 69 4.40 18.70 -7.00
CA CYS A 69 5.25 19.46 -7.92
C CYS A 69 4.56 20.72 -8.48
N GLN A 70 3.23 20.72 -8.55
CA GLN A 70 2.42 21.89 -8.92
C GLN A 70 2.13 22.84 -7.73
N GLY A 71 2.67 22.58 -6.54
CA GLY A 71 2.38 23.36 -5.34
C GLY A 71 1.06 23.04 -4.64
N LYS A 72 0.35 21.97 -5.07
CA LYS A 72 -0.97 21.56 -4.57
C LYS A 72 -0.90 20.38 -3.58
N SER A 73 0.22 20.24 -2.86
CA SER A 73 0.44 19.13 -1.91
C SER A 73 -0.64 19.04 -0.86
N HIS A 74 -1.07 20.19 -0.34
CA HIS A 74 -2.11 20.26 0.68
C HIS A 74 -3.46 19.71 0.16
N GLN A 75 -3.81 20.06 -1.08
CA GLN A 75 -5.02 19.55 -1.73
C GLN A 75 -4.93 18.04 -1.97
N ALA A 76 -3.79 17.53 -2.42
CA ALA A 76 -3.57 16.09 -2.62
C ALA A 76 -3.72 15.32 -1.31
N LEU A 77 -3.12 15.81 -0.23
CA LEU A 77 -3.25 15.21 1.11
C LEU A 77 -4.68 15.24 1.62
N SER A 78 -5.37 16.39 1.48
CA SER A 78 -6.76 16.53 1.92
C SER A 78 -7.71 15.60 1.17
N LEU A 79 -7.51 15.40 -0.13
CA LEU A 79 -8.29 14.45 -0.93
C LEU A 79 -8.00 13.01 -0.52
N ALA A 80 -6.73 12.63 -0.36
CA ALA A 80 -6.34 11.29 0.03
C ALA A 80 -6.90 10.92 1.41
N TYR A 81 -6.73 11.81 2.39
CA TYR A 81 -7.21 11.57 3.75
C TYR A 81 -8.73 11.68 3.87
N GLY A 82 -9.34 12.60 3.14
CA GLY A 82 -10.79 12.70 3.06
C GLY A 82 -11.43 11.44 2.46
N ALA A 83 -10.89 10.95 1.34
CA ALA A 83 -11.34 9.70 0.72
C ALA A 83 -11.18 8.51 1.69
N SER A 84 -10.01 8.39 2.34
CA SER A 84 -9.74 7.33 3.30
C SER A 84 -10.69 7.38 4.50
N PHE A 85 -11.03 8.56 5.01
CA PHE A 85 -11.96 8.72 6.11
C PHE A 85 -13.37 8.24 5.74
N PHE A 86 -13.93 8.74 4.63
CA PHE A 86 -15.27 8.34 4.18
C PHE A 86 -15.34 6.86 3.82
N SER A 87 -14.33 6.35 3.11
CA SER A 87 -14.24 4.92 2.78
C SER A 87 -14.10 4.07 4.04
N GLY A 88 -13.33 4.53 5.03
CA GLY A 88 -13.17 3.87 6.32
C GLY A 88 -14.48 3.73 7.07
N VAL A 89 -15.26 4.81 7.17
CA VAL A 89 -16.59 4.76 7.79
C VAL A 89 -17.51 3.79 7.04
N LEU A 90 -17.54 3.86 5.71
CA LEU A 90 -18.36 2.97 4.91
C LEU A 90 -17.95 1.51 5.08
N SER A 91 -16.63 1.24 5.12
CA SER A 91 -16.11 -0.13 5.30
C SER A 91 -16.40 -0.69 6.69
N ILE A 92 -16.38 0.13 7.75
CA ILE A 92 -16.77 -0.31 9.10
C ILE A 92 -18.24 -0.72 9.13
N ILE A 93 -19.11 0.07 8.52
CA ILE A 93 -20.54 -0.25 8.43
C ILE A 93 -20.72 -1.57 7.66
N ALA A 94 -20.06 -1.70 6.51
CA ALA A 94 -20.10 -2.91 5.72
C ALA A 94 -19.54 -4.12 6.50
N LEU A 95 -18.46 -3.97 7.24
CA LEU A 95 -17.87 -5.01 8.06
C LEU A 95 -18.87 -5.52 9.11
N ILE A 96 -19.51 -4.62 9.85
CA ILE A 96 -20.51 -4.97 10.89
C ILE A 96 -21.67 -5.78 10.28
N LEU A 97 -22.16 -5.35 9.11
CA LEU A 97 -23.30 -5.99 8.45
C LEU A 97 -22.93 -7.31 7.76
N LEU A 98 -21.74 -7.38 7.16
CA LEU A 98 -21.34 -8.53 6.31
C LEU A 98 -20.55 -9.59 7.07
N THR A 99 -19.96 -9.28 8.25
CA THR A 99 -19.13 -10.24 9.00
C THR A 99 -19.79 -11.60 9.23
N PRO A 100 -21.07 -11.72 9.62
CA PRO A 100 -21.69 -13.02 9.82
C PRO A 100 -21.75 -13.89 8.54
N TYR A 101 -21.92 -13.24 7.39
CA TYR A 101 -21.97 -13.92 6.08
C TYR A 101 -20.56 -14.23 5.58
N LEU A 102 -19.63 -13.29 5.74
CA LEU A 102 -18.23 -13.45 5.32
C LEU A 102 -17.50 -14.53 6.10
N ALA A 103 -17.80 -14.70 7.38
CA ALA A 103 -17.24 -15.79 8.18
C ALA A 103 -17.58 -17.17 7.61
N GLN A 104 -18.77 -17.34 7.04
CA GLN A 104 -19.16 -18.59 6.38
C GLN A 104 -18.42 -18.76 5.05
N VAL A 105 -18.30 -17.69 4.25
CA VAL A 105 -17.63 -17.74 2.94
C VAL A 105 -16.12 -17.93 3.09
N ALA A 106 -15.50 -17.35 4.13
CA ALA A 106 -14.06 -17.48 4.38
C ALA A 106 -13.57 -18.92 4.54
N THR A 107 -14.45 -19.83 5.01
CA THR A 107 -14.12 -21.26 5.14
C THR A 107 -13.95 -21.99 3.81
N TYR A 108 -14.47 -21.43 2.73
CA TYR A 108 -14.33 -22.00 1.37
C TYR A 108 -13.04 -21.55 0.68
N PHE A 109 -12.33 -20.53 1.21
CA PHE A 109 -11.08 -20.07 0.65
C PHE A 109 -9.92 -20.96 1.11
N GLY A 110 -9.53 -21.89 0.26
CA GLY A 110 -8.33 -22.69 0.45
C GLY A 110 -7.08 -22.08 -0.20
N SER A 111 -5.96 -22.79 -0.10
CA SER A 111 -4.68 -22.35 -0.70
C SER A 111 -4.73 -22.16 -2.21
N ARG A 112 -5.61 -22.87 -2.90
CA ARG A 112 -5.79 -22.77 -4.37
C ARG A 112 -6.46 -21.44 -4.75
N GLU A 113 -7.50 -21.06 -4.03
CA GLU A 113 -8.26 -19.83 -4.26
C GLU A 113 -7.37 -18.60 -3.94
N ILE A 114 -6.58 -18.67 -2.88
CA ILE A 114 -5.60 -17.62 -2.53
C ILE A 114 -4.54 -17.48 -3.62
N PHE A 115 -4.03 -18.61 -4.14
CA PHE A 115 -3.06 -18.59 -5.24
C PHE A 115 -3.64 -17.95 -6.51
N LEU A 116 -4.86 -18.33 -6.89
CA LEU A 116 -5.54 -17.78 -8.06
C LEU A 116 -5.82 -16.27 -7.89
N ALA A 117 -6.21 -15.84 -6.70
CA ALA A 117 -6.42 -14.44 -6.39
C ALA A 117 -5.11 -13.63 -6.47
N ALA A 118 -4.01 -14.17 -5.95
CA ALA A 118 -2.69 -13.55 -6.07
C ALA A 118 -2.24 -13.45 -7.54
N LEU A 119 -2.42 -14.53 -8.31
CA LEU A 119 -2.09 -14.55 -9.74
C LEU A 119 -2.92 -13.49 -10.51
N LEU A 120 -4.21 -13.43 -10.25
CA LEU A 120 -5.08 -12.42 -10.85
C LEU A 120 -4.60 -11.00 -10.52
N GLY A 121 -4.24 -10.73 -9.25
CA GLY A 121 -3.69 -9.44 -8.85
C GLY A 121 -2.43 -9.07 -9.62
N ILE A 122 -1.50 -10.01 -9.74
CA ILE A 122 -0.25 -9.82 -10.48
C ILE A 122 -0.52 -9.54 -11.97
N VAL A 123 -1.41 -10.30 -12.60
CA VAL A 123 -1.80 -10.09 -14.01
C VAL A 123 -2.44 -8.72 -14.20
N MET A 124 -3.30 -8.30 -13.29
CA MET A 124 -3.93 -6.98 -13.36
C MET A 124 -2.92 -5.83 -13.26
N VAL A 125 -1.89 -5.95 -12.42
CA VAL A 125 -0.81 -4.96 -12.36
C VAL A 125 -0.09 -4.83 -13.70
N VAL A 126 0.21 -5.96 -14.37
CA VAL A 126 0.83 -5.96 -15.71
C VAL A 126 -0.07 -5.32 -16.75
N LEU A 127 -1.36 -5.66 -16.75
CA LEU A 127 -2.34 -5.11 -17.69
C LEU A 127 -2.62 -3.62 -17.47
N ALA A 128 -2.48 -3.11 -16.25
CA ALA A 128 -2.61 -1.69 -15.95
C ALA A 128 -1.55 -0.84 -16.69
N HIS A 129 -0.39 -1.42 -16.97
CA HIS A 129 0.69 -0.76 -17.73
C HIS A 129 0.56 -0.99 -19.25
N ARG A 130 -0.57 -0.64 -19.83
CA ARG A 130 -0.93 -0.91 -21.23
C ARG A 130 0.10 -0.48 -22.26
N SER A 131 0.83 0.60 -22.02
CA SER A 131 1.85 1.12 -22.95
C SER A 131 3.15 0.31 -22.95
N GLN A 132 3.44 -0.46 -21.90
CA GLN A 132 4.69 -1.18 -21.69
C GLN A 132 4.49 -2.58 -21.08
N VAL A 133 3.48 -3.31 -21.57
CA VAL A 133 3.06 -4.61 -21.01
C VAL A 133 4.24 -5.62 -20.97
N LEU A 134 5.08 -5.66 -21.99
CA LEU A 134 6.24 -6.57 -22.04
C LEU A 134 7.26 -6.23 -20.95
N VAL A 135 7.54 -4.93 -20.74
CA VAL A 135 8.47 -4.49 -19.68
C VAL A 135 7.89 -4.81 -18.31
N ALA A 136 6.60 -4.54 -18.12
CA ALA A 136 5.88 -4.85 -16.88
C ALA A 136 5.90 -6.36 -16.59
N ALA A 137 5.65 -7.20 -17.60
CA ALA A 137 5.71 -8.65 -17.48
C ALA A 137 7.12 -9.15 -17.13
N PHE A 138 8.15 -8.59 -17.77
CA PHE A 138 9.54 -8.92 -17.46
C PHE A 138 9.89 -8.54 -16.01
N LEU A 139 9.55 -7.32 -15.58
CA LEU A 139 9.80 -6.86 -14.22
C LEU A 139 9.02 -7.67 -13.19
N MET A 140 7.80 -8.08 -13.52
CA MET A 140 7.01 -8.99 -12.69
C MET A 140 7.72 -10.34 -12.53
N GLY A 141 8.16 -10.97 -13.63
CA GLY A 141 8.92 -12.23 -13.60
C GLY A 141 10.20 -12.10 -12.77
N PHE A 142 10.92 -11.00 -12.93
CA PHE A 142 12.11 -10.70 -12.14
C PHE A 142 11.77 -10.53 -10.64
N GLY A 143 10.68 -9.84 -10.30
CA GLY A 143 10.21 -9.70 -8.90
C GLY A 143 9.85 -11.06 -8.29
N ILE A 144 9.14 -11.92 -9.02
CA ILE A 144 8.82 -13.29 -8.59
C ILE A 144 10.10 -14.08 -8.35
N LEU A 145 11.07 -13.99 -9.26
CA LEU A 145 12.37 -14.67 -9.12
C LEU A 145 13.10 -14.20 -7.86
N LEU A 146 13.16 -12.89 -7.60
CA LEU A 146 13.75 -12.35 -6.38
C LEU A 146 13.03 -12.85 -5.12
N SER A 147 11.71 -13.00 -5.15
CA SER A 147 10.94 -13.50 -4.02
C SER A 147 11.18 -14.97 -3.69
N THR A 148 11.73 -15.74 -4.64
CA THR A 148 12.08 -17.17 -4.41
C THR A 148 13.44 -17.37 -3.75
N ILE A 149 14.24 -16.32 -3.62
CA ILE A 149 15.54 -16.38 -2.95
C ILE A 149 15.32 -16.54 -1.44
N GLY A 150 15.94 -17.55 -0.85
CA GLY A 150 15.84 -17.77 0.59
C GLY A 150 15.53 -19.22 0.96
N MET A 151 15.03 -19.41 2.18
CA MET A 151 14.63 -20.71 2.69
C MET A 151 13.15 -20.95 2.39
N GLU A 152 12.84 -22.05 1.77
CA GLU A 152 11.45 -22.46 1.52
C GLU A 152 10.80 -22.92 2.83
N PRO A 153 9.58 -22.39 3.17
CA PRO A 153 8.99 -22.59 4.49
C PRO A 153 8.46 -24.01 4.74
N VAL A 154 8.21 -24.81 3.71
CA VAL A 154 7.63 -26.15 3.85
C VAL A 154 8.71 -27.21 4.06
N MET A 155 9.71 -27.26 3.19
CA MET A 155 10.78 -28.27 3.21
C MET A 155 12.08 -27.74 3.85
N LEU A 156 12.13 -26.47 4.23
CA LEU A 156 13.29 -25.80 4.81
C LEU A 156 14.56 -25.91 3.93
N THR A 157 14.38 -26.07 2.62
CA THR A 157 15.48 -26.09 1.65
C THR A 157 15.85 -24.68 1.23
N THR A 158 17.16 -24.44 1.08
CA THR A 158 17.65 -23.14 0.60
C THR A 158 17.56 -23.06 -0.92
N ARG A 159 17.00 -21.96 -1.44
CA ARG A 159 16.85 -21.69 -2.87
C ARG A 159 17.64 -20.43 -3.25
N TYR A 160 18.47 -20.52 -4.26
CA TYR A 160 19.23 -19.41 -4.86
C TYR A 160 20.05 -18.59 -3.85
N THR A 161 20.52 -19.22 -2.76
CA THR A 161 21.32 -18.53 -1.73
C THR A 161 22.82 -18.48 -2.06
N PHE A 162 23.27 -19.23 -3.07
CA PHE A 162 24.66 -19.29 -3.54
C PHE A 162 25.69 -19.51 -2.40
N GLY A 163 25.27 -20.14 -1.30
CA GLY A 163 26.11 -20.38 -0.13
C GLY A 163 26.22 -19.21 0.86
N PHE A 164 25.59 -18.07 0.59
CA PHE A 164 25.58 -16.93 1.49
C PHE A 164 24.51 -17.10 2.57
N LYS A 165 24.93 -17.20 3.83
CA LYS A 165 24.01 -17.35 4.97
C LYS A 165 23.02 -16.19 5.14
N GLN A 166 23.41 -14.97 4.72
CA GLN A 166 22.57 -13.77 4.76
C GLN A 166 21.34 -13.89 3.86
N LEU A 167 21.46 -14.64 2.74
CA LEU A 167 20.36 -14.87 1.81
C LEU A 167 19.38 -15.95 2.28
N ASN A 168 19.67 -16.70 3.34
CA ASN A 168 18.74 -17.69 3.88
C ASN A 168 17.44 -17.05 4.39
N ALA A 169 17.52 -15.83 4.91
CA ALA A 169 16.33 -15.06 5.32
C ALA A 169 15.52 -14.48 4.15
N GLY A 170 15.99 -14.70 2.91
CA GLY A 170 15.41 -14.09 1.72
C GLY A 170 15.80 -12.62 1.54
N ILE A 171 15.27 -12.00 0.49
CA ILE A 171 15.45 -10.57 0.24
C ILE A 171 14.32 -9.83 0.95
N ASN A 172 14.69 -9.00 1.92
CA ASN A 172 13.71 -8.21 2.66
C ASN A 172 13.08 -7.15 1.73
N LEU A 173 11.76 -7.01 1.78
CA LEU A 173 11.00 -6.06 0.96
C LEU A 173 11.37 -4.60 1.25
N ILE A 174 11.73 -4.27 2.49
CA ILE A 174 12.06 -2.90 2.91
C ILE A 174 13.25 -2.31 2.13
N PRO A 175 14.44 -2.94 2.08
CA PRO A 175 15.54 -2.46 1.26
C PRO A 175 15.20 -2.37 -0.22
N VAL A 176 14.38 -3.29 -0.75
CA VAL A 176 13.96 -3.27 -2.16
C VAL A 176 13.13 -2.02 -2.46
N ILE A 177 12.13 -1.72 -1.64
CA ILE A 177 11.30 -0.51 -1.80
C ILE A 177 12.16 0.76 -1.69
N LEU A 178 13.02 0.85 -0.67
CA LEU A 178 13.91 2.00 -0.52
C LEU A 178 14.86 2.14 -1.70
N GLY A 179 15.40 1.03 -2.20
CA GLY A 179 16.29 1.03 -3.37
C GLY A 179 15.59 1.52 -4.62
N ILE A 180 14.44 0.95 -4.94
CA ILE A 180 13.72 1.27 -6.17
C ILE A 180 13.16 2.70 -6.15
N PHE A 181 12.53 3.12 -5.06
CA PHE A 181 11.84 4.41 -5.00
C PHE A 181 12.74 5.54 -4.46
N ALA A 182 13.31 5.38 -3.27
CA ALA A 182 14.03 6.48 -2.63
C ALA A 182 15.36 6.80 -3.32
N ILE A 183 16.15 5.76 -3.67
CA ILE A 183 17.43 5.96 -4.36
C ILE A 183 17.19 6.45 -5.79
N SER A 184 16.21 5.90 -6.50
CA SER A 184 15.83 6.39 -7.83
C SER A 184 15.44 7.86 -7.80
N GLN A 185 14.65 8.26 -6.81
CA GLN A 185 14.26 9.66 -6.65
C GLN A 185 15.45 10.56 -6.30
N ALA A 186 16.38 10.09 -5.47
CA ALA A 186 17.61 10.81 -5.16
C ALA A 186 18.45 11.08 -6.43
N PHE A 187 18.60 10.08 -7.31
CA PHE A 187 19.30 10.27 -8.59
C PHE A 187 18.57 11.27 -9.51
N ASN A 188 17.25 11.21 -9.57
CA ASN A 188 16.46 12.17 -10.33
C ASN A 188 16.66 13.61 -9.82
N LEU A 189 16.71 13.80 -8.51
CA LEU A 189 16.95 15.12 -7.90
C LEU A 189 18.37 15.61 -8.14
N LEU A 190 19.36 14.74 -8.12
CA LEU A 190 20.75 15.09 -8.42
C LEU A 190 20.96 15.44 -9.89
N GLY A 191 20.23 14.78 -10.79
CA GLY A 191 20.27 15.05 -12.24
C GLY A 191 19.41 16.24 -12.67
N ALA A 192 18.44 16.64 -11.86
CA ALA A 192 17.65 17.83 -12.12
C ALA A 192 18.52 19.05 -11.87
N SER A 193 18.77 19.87 -12.90
CA SER A 193 19.28 21.21 -12.72
C SER A 193 18.39 21.90 -11.69
N VAL A 194 18.97 22.43 -10.61
CA VAL A 194 18.26 23.14 -9.54
C VAL A 194 17.58 24.35 -10.17
N SER A 195 16.38 24.15 -10.72
CA SER A 195 15.51 25.28 -10.93
C SER A 195 15.21 25.87 -9.56
N PRO A 196 15.43 27.19 -9.37
CA PRO A 196 15.14 27.81 -8.10
C PRO A 196 13.74 27.40 -7.70
N SER A 197 13.65 26.77 -6.54
CA SER A 197 12.40 26.37 -5.91
C SER A 197 11.37 27.46 -6.19
N LYS A 198 10.34 27.18 -6.96
CA LYS A 198 9.19 28.05 -6.99
C LYS A 198 8.83 28.23 -5.54
N THR A 199 9.03 29.43 -5.04
CA THR A 199 8.65 29.82 -3.68
C THR A 199 7.27 29.29 -3.48
N TYR A 200 7.14 28.27 -2.61
CA TYR A 200 5.83 27.73 -2.29
C TYR A 200 5.06 28.92 -1.70
N GLU A 201 4.28 29.59 -2.54
CA GLU A 201 3.34 30.55 -2.01
C GLU A 201 2.59 29.82 -0.92
N LYS A 202 2.68 30.39 0.27
CA LYS A 202 1.96 29.91 1.43
C LYS A 202 0.48 30.08 1.09
N MET A 203 -0.04 29.16 0.27
CA MET A 203 -1.48 29.09 0.06
C MET A 203 -2.06 28.80 1.44
N VAL A 204 -2.59 29.85 2.05
CA VAL A 204 -3.44 29.73 3.24
C VAL A 204 -4.73 29.08 2.77
N SER A 205 -4.64 27.78 2.45
CA SER A 205 -5.82 27.03 2.13
C SER A 205 -6.48 26.62 3.44
N ASN A 206 -7.78 26.80 3.49
CA ASN A 206 -8.54 26.35 4.64
C ASN A 206 -8.68 24.81 4.55
N PRO A 207 -8.01 24.03 5.41
CA PRO A 207 -7.99 22.57 5.32
C PRO A 207 -9.38 21.95 5.33
N PHE A 208 -10.32 22.62 5.97
CA PHE A 208 -11.71 22.17 6.03
C PHE A 208 -12.43 22.32 4.68
N LYS A 209 -12.16 23.39 3.93
CA LYS A 209 -12.72 23.54 2.58
C LYS A 209 -12.17 22.50 1.60
N GLU A 210 -10.89 22.18 1.70
CA GLU A 210 -10.26 21.16 0.86
C GLU A 210 -10.77 19.76 1.22
N PHE A 211 -10.96 19.46 2.50
CA PHE A 211 -11.60 18.22 2.93
C PHE A 211 -13.01 18.07 2.37
N LEU A 212 -13.79 19.15 2.34
CA LEU A 212 -15.13 19.15 1.74
C LEU A 212 -15.13 18.98 0.22
N LEU A 213 -13.98 19.19 -0.45
CA LEU A 213 -13.83 18.96 -1.89
C LEU A 213 -14.12 17.50 -2.27
N ILE A 214 -13.98 16.56 -1.33
CA ILE A 214 -14.29 15.14 -1.52
C ILE A 214 -15.75 14.93 -1.95
N PHE A 215 -16.68 15.78 -1.49
CA PHE A 215 -18.09 15.66 -1.85
C PHE A 215 -18.35 15.91 -3.34
N LYS A 216 -17.45 16.63 -4.02
CA LYS A 216 -17.48 16.77 -5.48
C LYS A 216 -17.25 15.44 -6.18
N TYR A 217 -16.44 14.57 -5.56
CA TYR A 217 -16.06 13.26 -6.09
C TYR A 217 -16.77 12.10 -5.38
N LYS A 218 -17.92 12.36 -4.75
CA LYS A 218 -18.66 11.37 -3.93
C LYS A 218 -18.92 10.04 -4.63
N PHE A 219 -19.24 10.05 -5.92
CA PHE A 219 -19.46 8.82 -6.68
C PHE A 219 -18.17 8.02 -6.86
N THR A 220 -17.07 8.67 -7.21
CA THR A 220 -15.76 8.01 -7.32
C THR A 220 -15.36 7.39 -5.99
N VAL A 221 -15.49 8.15 -4.88
CA VAL A 221 -15.19 7.65 -3.53
C VAL A 221 -16.08 6.46 -3.18
N PHE A 222 -17.37 6.53 -3.49
CA PHE A 222 -18.31 5.44 -3.22
C PHE A 222 -17.95 4.17 -4.02
N TYR A 223 -17.71 4.27 -5.32
CA TYR A 223 -17.32 3.14 -6.16
C TYR A 223 -15.99 2.54 -5.72
N SER A 224 -14.97 3.38 -5.50
CA SER A 224 -13.66 2.90 -5.03
C SER A 224 -13.76 2.22 -3.66
N SER A 225 -14.61 2.74 -2.76
CA SER A 225 -14.87 2.10 -1.47
C SER A 225 -15.54 0.73 -1.62
N LEU A 226 -16.49 0.61 -2.53
CA LEU A 226 -17.16 -0.66 -2.80
C LEU A 226 -16.17 -1.70 -3.35
N PHE A 227 -15.31 -1.30 -4.30
CA PHE A 227 -14.23 -2.17 -4.77
C PHE A 227 -13.27 -2.55 -3.64
N GLY A 228 -12.88 -1.59 -2.79
CA GLY A 228 -12.05 -1.85 -1.62
C GLY A 228 -12.67 -2.86 -0.65
N ILE A 229 -13.98 -2.77 -0.39
CA ILE A 229 -14.71 -3.70 0.48
C ILE A 229 -14.75 -5.10 -0.15
N ILE A 230 -15.10 -5.21 -1.43
CA ILE A 230 -15.22 -6.50 -2.13
C ILE A 230 -13.85 -7.18 -2.21
N MET A 231 -12.82 -6.46 -2.64
CA MET A 231 -11.46 -7.01 -2.77
C MET A 231 -10.81 -7.26 -1.42
N GLY A 232 -11.14 -6.47 -0.40
CA GLY A 232 -10.66 -6.66 0.98
C GLY A 232 -11.09 -7.98 1.62
N ILE A 233 -12.13 -8.64 1.08
CA ILE A 233 -12.54 -9.99 1.51
C ILE A 233 -11.48 -11.04 1.13
N ILE A 234 -10.67 -10.77 0.10
CA ILE A 234 -9.65 -11.70 -0.38
C ILE A 234 -8.43 -11.64 0.54
N PRO A 235 -8.09 -12.73 1.27
CA PRO A 235 -7.00 -12.72 2.24
C PRO A 235 -5.64 -12.45 1.58
N GLY A 236 -4.85 -11.54 2.15
CA GLY A 236 -3.44 -11.34 1.85
C GLY A 236 -3.12 -10.50 0.60
N VAL A 237 -4.04 -10.36 -0.35
CA VAL A 237 -3.79 -9.63 -1.61
C VAL A 237 -4.86 -8.58 -1.94
N GLY A 238 -5.98 -8.57 -1.22
CA GLY A 238 -7.12 -7.73 -1.53
C GLY A 238 -6.80 -6.24 -1.62
N GLU A 239 -6.00 -5.73 -0.70
CA GLU A 239 -5.59 -4.32 -0.67
C GLU A 239 -4.77 -3.91 -1.90
N PHE A 240 -3.90 -4.80 -2.40
CA PHE A 240 -3.10 -4.55 -3.60
C PHE A 240 -3.96 -4.55 -4.85
N ILE A 241 -4.89 -5.49 -4.95
CA ILE A 241 -5.78 -5.60 -6.10
C ILE A 241 -6.74 -4.41 -6.13
N ALA A 242 -7.31 -4.02 -4.99
CA ALA A 242 -8.29 -2.95 -4.88
C ALA A 242 -7.80 -1.63 -5.47
N GLN A 243 -6.55 -1.25 -5.22
CA GLN A 243 -5.99 0.00 -5.73
C GLN A 243 -5.95 0.04 -7.26
N PHE A 244 -5.64 -1.07 -7.94
CA PHE A 244 -5.58 -1.12 -9.39
C PHE A 244 -6.97 -1.21 -10.04
N PHE A 245 -7.93 -1.82 -9.38
CA PHE A 245 -9.31 -1.86 -9.88
C PHE A 245 -10.04 -0.54 -9.70
N SER A 246 -9.68 0.24 -8.69
CA SER A 246 -10.30 1.52 -8.41
C SER A 246 -9.68 2.68 -9.19
N TYR A 247 -8.47 2.49 -9.75
CA TYR A 247 -7.75 3.46 -10.57
C TYR A 247 -8.21 3.42 -12.03
#